data_aad6340b4566697a40ff6e235b6205cf
#
_entry.id   aad6340b4566697a40ff6e235b6205cf
#
_cell.length_a   1.000
_cell.length_b   1.000
_cell.length_c   1.000
_cell.angle_alpha   90.00
_cell.angle_beta   90.00
_cell.angle_gamma   90.00
#
_symmetry.space_group_name_H-M   'P 1'
#
loop_
_entity.id
_entity.type
_entity.pdbx_description
1 polymer ?
#
loop_
_entity_poly.entity_id
_entity_poly.type
_entity_poly.pdbx_seq_one_letter_code
_entity_poly.pdbx_strand_id
1 'polypeptide(L)'
;ANGIKPMHIDYLRQCLDNEAPVDASIHARFRELLHQYVIVGGMPEAVTAFLNTRQIGKVLAIQRRIVDEYKADMVKYALMADKPKIRECFESIPSQLSREYKKFTFSTVRPGGRGRDYAGSLQWIEDAGIIRRCYNTETTELPLDGNRIQSEFKVYMSDIGLLVSMLEDGTQSSILRGELYGYKGAIFENLIADILGKMGRKLYYYHKNGGIELDFLMRHKGQCVPIECKATTGNAKSMRTVLGHPEKYHVDYAIKLGDYNV
;
A
#
# COMPACT_ATOMS: atom_id res chain seq x y z
N ALA A 1 -4.77 23.46 -4.90
CA ALA A 1 -3.88 23.45 -6.05
C ALA A 1 -4.44 22.66 -7.24
N ASN A 2 -5.21 21.59 -7.00
CA ASN A 2 -5.73 20.69 -8.06
C ASN A 2 -7.20 20.99 -8.44
N GLY A 3 -7.75 22.15 -8.06
CA GLY A 3 -9.13 22.52 -8.35
C GLY A 3 -10.19 21.82 -7.50
N ILE A 4 -9.77 20.98 -6.53
CA ILE A 4 -10.70 20.37 -5.58
C ILE A 4 -11.10 21.40 -4.54
N LYS A 5 -12.41 21.61 -4.40
CA LYS A 5 -13.02 22.49 -3.42
C LYS A 5 -13.70 21.66 -2.32
N PRO A 6 -13.93 22.20 -1.13
CA PRO A 6 -14.66 21.49 -0.05
C PRO A 6 -15.98 20.87 -0.53
N MET A 7 -16.75 21.58 -1.34
CA MET A 7 -18.02 21.11 -1.92
C MET A 7 -17.89 19.78 -2.69
N HIS A 8 -16.76 19.52 -3.34
CA HIS A 8 -16.56 18.23 -4.03
C HIS A 8 -16.40 17.09 -3.04
N ILE A 9 -15.74 17.34 -1.92
CA ILE A 9 -15.59 16.35 -0.85
C ILE A 9 -16.93 16.07 -0.17
N ASP A 10 -17.72 17.13 0.07
CA ASP A 10 -19.05 16.99 0.67
C ASP A 10 -20.00 16.24 -0.27
N TYR A 11 -19.91 16.49 -1.58
CA TYR A 11 -20.65 15.71 -2.59
C TYR A 11 -20.27 14.23 -2.57
N LEU A 12 -18.97 13.89 -2.50
CA LEU A 12 -18.54 12.48 -2.39
C LEU A 12 -19.07 11.81 -1.11
N ARG A 13 -19.08 12.53 0.02
CA ARG A 13 -19.67 12.03 1.26
C ARG A 13 -21.17 11.77 1.11
N GLN A 14 -21.91 12.70 0.50
CA GLN A 14 -23.34 12.51 0.23
C GLN A 14 -23.60 11.29 -0.67
N CYS A 15 -22.79 11.07 -1.70
CA CYS A 15 -22.90 9.87 -2.53
C CYS A 15 -22.68 8.60 -1.71
N LEU A 16 -21.65 8.59 -0.83
CA LEU A 16 -21.36 7.46 0.05
C LEU A 16 -22.50 7.22 1.05
N ASP A 17 -23.00 8.26 1.71
CA ASP A 17 -24.06 8.16 2.71
C ASP A 17 -25.40 7.69 2.11
N ASN A 18 -25.66 8.03 0.85
CA ASN A 18 -26.85 7.65 0.11
C ASN A 18 -26.69 6.38 -0.73
N GLU A 19 -25.52 5.71 -0.67
CA GLU A 19 -25.18 4.55 -1.50
C GLU A 19 -25.45 4.81 -3.00
N ALA A 20 -25.16 6.03 -3.47
CA ALA A 20 -25.42 6.49 -4.82
C ALA A 20 -24.13 6.60 -5.63
N PRO A 21 -24.15 6.30 -6.94
CA PRO A 21 -22.98 6.47 -7.78
C PRO A 21 -22.59 7.94 -7.89
N VAL A 22 -21.29 8.20 -7.98
CA VAL A 22 -20.75 9.53 -8.25
C VAL A 22 -21.05 9.91 -9.71
N ASP A 23 -21.36 11.18 -9.98
CA ASP A 23 -21.48 11.68 -11.36
C ASP A 23 -20.26 11.27 -12.19
N ALA A 24 -20.48 10.80 -13.41
CA ALA A 24 -19.44 10.22 -14.25
C ALA A 24 -18.28 11.19 -14.54
N SER A 25 -18.56 12.49 -14.71
CA SER A 25 -17.55 13.51 -14.98
C SER A 25 -16.70 13.81 -13.74
N ILE A 26 -17.33 13.85 -12.58
CA ILE A 26 -16.67 14.04 -11.29
C ILE A 26 -15.83 12.80 -10.95
N HIS A 27 -16.39 11.62 -11.13
CA HIS A 27 -15.65 10.36 -10.94
C HIS A 27 -14.41 10.29 -11.83
N ALA A 28 -14.53 10.57 -13.14
CA ALA A 28 -13.40 10.59 -14.06
C ALA A 28 -12.31 11.57 -13.62
N ARG A 29 -12.71 12.76 -13.12
CA ARG A 29 -11.77 13.76 -12.63
C ARG A 29 -11.03 13.31 -11.37
N PHE A 30 -11.71 12.70 -10.40
CA PHE A 30 -11.07 12.16 -9.19
C PHE A 30 -10.16 10.98 -9.51
N ARG A 31 -10.56 10.13 -10.45
CA ARG A 31 -9.73 9.02 -10.94
C ARG A 31 -8.44 9.51 -11.58
N GLU A 32 -8.51 10.54 -12.42
CA GLU A 32 -7.31 11.18 -12.99
C GLU A 32 -6.37 11.69 -11.89
N LEU A 33 -6.92 12.38 -10.87
CA LEU A 33 -6.14 12.87 -9.74
C LEU A 33 -5.53 11.74 -8.91
N LEU A 34 -6.24 10.63 -8.75
CA LEU A 34 -5.73 9.44 -8.08
C LEU A 34 -4.53 8.86 -8.85
N HIS A 35 -4.62 8.72 -10.16
CA HIS A 35 -3.52 8.25 -11.00
C HIS A 35 -2.31 9.20 -10.92
N GLN A 36 -2.55 10.51 -10.95
CA GLN A 36 -1.47 11.49 -10.72
C GLN A 36 -0.84 11.32 -9.33
N TYR A 37 -1.66 11.14 -8.29
CA TYR A 37 -1.15 10.92 -6.94
C TYR A 37 -0.32 9.63 -6.82
N VAL A 38 -0.74 8.54 -7.44
CA VAL A 38 0.02 7.27 -7.47
C VAL A 38 1.41 7.47 -8.05
N ILE A 39 1.56 8.32 -9.08
CA ILE A 39 2.86 8.59 -9.70
C ILE A 39 3.68 9.59 -8.89
N VAL A 40 3.06 10.67 -8.44
CA VAL A 40 3.76 11.79 -7.76
C VAL A 40 4.07 11.47 -6.31
N GLY A 41 3.21 10.71 -5.64
CA GLY A 41 3.31 10.44 -4.21
C GLY A 41 3.09 11.67 -3.34
N GLY A 42 3.65 11.63 -2.13
CA GLY A 42 3.53 12.68 -1.13
C GLY A 42 4.86 13.35 -0.75
N MET A 43 5.98 13.02 -1.42
CA MET A 43 7.27 13.66 -1.16
C MET A 43 7.23 15.14 -1.53
N PRO A 44 7.51 16.09 -0.58
CA PRO A 44 7.27 17.52 -0.80
C PRO A 44 7.95 18.07 -2.05
N GLU A 45 9.17 17.68 -2.33
CA GLU A 45 9.92 18.15 -3.50
C GLU A 45 9.29 17.63 -4.81
N ALA A 46 8.90 16.35 -4.85
CA ALA A 46 8.22 15.76 -6.01
C ALA A 46 6.87 16.43 -6.28
N VAL A 47 6.08 16.67 -5.23
CA VAL A 47 4.80 17.39 -5.31
C VAL A 47 5.00 18.82 -5.83
N THR A 48 5.98 19.55 -5.28
CA THR A 48 6.29 20.92 -5.70
C THR A 48 6.72 20.98 -7.17
N ALA A 49 7.60 20.07 -7.60
CA ALA A 49 8.02 19.97 -8.99
C ALA A 49 6.85 19.68 -9.92
N PHE A 50 5.96 18.76 -9.54
CA PHE A 50 4.76 18.46 -10.33
C PHE A 50 3.81 19.66 -10.43
N LEU A 51 3.53 20.35 -9.33
CA LEU A 51 2.65 21.51 -9.34
C LEU A 51 3.19 22.65 -10.24
N ASN A 52 4.48 22.86 -10.20
CA ASN A 52 5.14 23.93 -10.97
C ASN A 52 5.32 23.61 -12.47
N THR A 53 5.54 22.32 -12.80
CA THR A 53 5.98 21.98 -14.16
C THR A 53 5.02 21.08 -14.93
N ARG A 54 4.20 20.30 -14.21
CA ARG A 54 3.35 19.21 -14.74
C ARG A 54 4.16 18.14 -15.54
N GLN A 55 5.47 18.07 -15.35
CA GLN A 55 6.36 17.16 -16.05
C GLN A 55 6.69 15.93 -15.19
N ILE A 56 6.13 14.78 -15.56
CA ILE A 56 6.36 13.51 -14.85
C ILE A 56 7.84 13.11 -14.85
N GLY A 57 8.57 13.35 -15.92
CA GLY A 57 10.01 13.06 -15.99
C GLY A 57 10.83 13.78 -14.91
N LYS A 58 10.50 15.03 -14.57
CA LYS A 58 11.14 15.76 -13.47
C LYS A 58 10.79 15.16 -12.10
N VAL A 59 9.54 14.78 -11.92
CA VAL A 59 9.09 14.10 -10.69
C VAL A 59 9.86 12.79 -10.49
N LEU A 60 9.94 11.97 -11.53
CA LEU A 60 10.66 10.70 -11.51
C LEU A 60 12.15 10.87 -11.19
N ALA A 61 12.80 11.87 -11.78
CA ALA A 61 14.21 12.16 -11.49
C ALA A 61 14.43 12.52 -10.00
N ILE A 62 13.53 13.32 -9.41
CA ILE A 62 13.57 13.67 -7.98
C ILE A 62 13.35 12.42 -7.11
N GLN A 63 12.33 11.61 -7.42
CA GLN A 63 12.02 10.41 -6.65
C GLN A 63 13.18 9.40 -6.69
N ARG A 64 13.78 9.17 -7.85
CA ARG A 64 14.96 8.29 -7.99
C ARG A 64 16.15 8.81 -7.19
N ARG A 65 16.39 10.12 -7.21
CA ARG A 65 17.42 10.73 -6.38
C ARG A 65 17.14 10.49 -4.88
N ILE A 66 15.90 10.68 -4.41
CA ILE A 66 15.53 10.39 -3.02
C ILE A 66 15.76 8.92 -2.67
N VAL A 67 15.40 7.99 -3.55
CA VAL A 67 15.66 6.55 -3.37
C VAL A 67 17.17 6.27 -3.27
N ASP A 68 18.00 6.92 -4.09
CA ASP A 68 19.46 6.76 -4.05
C ASP A 68 20.06 7.40 -2.78
N GLU A 69 19.53 8.54 -2.32
CA GLU A 69 19.88 9.15 -1.05
C GLU A 69 19.57 8.22 0.13
N TYR A 70 18.39 7.58 0.14
CA TYR A 70 18.07 6.56 1.15
C TYR A 70 19.07 5.40 1.14
N LYS A 71 19.45 4.89 -0.04
CA LYS A 71 20.46 3.84 -0.14
C LYS A 71 21.83 4.30 0.38
N ALA A 72 22.21 5.54 0.10
CA ALA A 72 23.45 6.12 0.63
C ALA A 72 23.43 6.26 2.16
N ASP A 73 22.31 6.71 2.73
CA ASP A 73 22.13 6.84 4.17
C ASP A 73 22.13 5.47 4.87
N MET A 74 21.52 4.43 4.27
CA MET A 74 21.61 3.05 4.77
C MET A 74 23.08 2.59 4.90
N VAL A 75 23.93 2.98 3.95
CA VAL A 75 25.37 2.65 3.98
C VAL A 75 26.10 3.53 5.02
N LYS A 76 25.71 4.78 5.22
CA LYS A 76 26.37 5.72 6.13
C LYS A 76 26.10 5.43 7.60
N TYR A 77 24.85 5.18 7.96
CA TYR A 77 24.42 5.15 9.36
C TYR A 77 24.25 3.74 9.95
N ALA A 78 24.19 2.70 9.15
CA ALA A 78 24.10 1.33 9.64
C ALA A 78 25.46 0.80 10.13
N LEU A 79 25.42 -0.20 11.03
CA LEU A 79 26.61 -0.95 11.41
C LEU A 79 27.20 -1.68 10.19
N MET A 80 28.52 -1.78 10.12
CA MET A 80 29.26 -2.33 8.95
C MET A 80 28.71 -3.69 8.48
N ALA A 81 28.39 -4.59 9.41
CA ALA A 81 27.89 -5.94 9.11
C ALA A 81 26.46 -5.96 8.54
N ASP A 82 25.67 -4.92 8.78
CA ASP A 82 24.24 -4.87 8.43
C ASP A 82 23.97 -4.05 7.15
N LYS A 83 24.91 -3.22 6.72
CA LYS A 83 24.78 -2.34 5.53
C LYS A 83 24.30 -3.08 4.28
N PRO A 84 24.94 -4.20 3.84
CA PRO A 84 24.45 -4.93 2.68
C PRO A 84 23.02 -5.46 2.83
N LYS A 85 22.72 -5.97 4.05
CA LYS A 85 21.43 -6.60 4.34
C LYS A 85 20.28 -5.59 4.33
N ILE A 86 20.50 -4.39 4.86
CA ILE A 86 19.50 -3.30 4.86
C ILE A 86 19.18 -2.94 3.41
N ARG A 87 20.20 -2.73 2.59
CA ARG A 87 20.05 -2.40 1.18
C ARG A 87 19.33 -3.52 0.41
N GLU A 88 19.76 -4.78 0.61
CA GLU A 88 19.12 -5.95 -0.02
C GLU A 88 17.63 -6.04 0.35
N CYS A 89 17.28 -5.84 1.63
CA CYS A 89 15.88 -5.79 2.07
C CYS A 89 15.11 -4.70 1.34
N PHE A 90 15.63 -3.48 1.29
CA PHE A 90 14.99 -2.35 0.64
C PHE A 90 14.77 -2.58 -0.86
N GLU A 91 15.81 -3.03 -1.56
CA GLU A 91 15.76 -3.29 -3.00
C GLU A 91 14.83 -4.46 -3.37
N SER A 92 14.56 -5.39 -2.44
CA SER A 92 13.65 -6.51 -2.66
C SER A 92 12.15 -6.13 -2.62
N ILE A 93 11.79 -4.97 -2.07
CA ILE A 93 10.39 -4.60 -1.80
C ILE A 93 9.50 -4.67 -3.05
N PRO A 94 9.87 -4.09 -4.21
CA PRO A 94 9.03 -4.16 -5.41
C PRO A 94 8.76 -5.61 -5.84
N SER A 95 9.77 -6.48 -5.80
CA SER A 95 9.62 -7.89 -6.18
C SER A 95 8.81 -8.69 -5.16
N GLN A 96 8.86 -8.36 -3.87
CA GLN A 96 8.01 -8.95 -2.83
C GLN A 96 6.53 -8.62 -3.06
N LEU A 97 6.24 -7.35 -3.38
CA LEU A 97 4.88 -6.85 -3.60
C LEU A 97 4.25 -7.35 -4.92
N SER A 98 5.06 -7.68 -5.92
CA SER A 98 4.57 -8.19 -7.22
C SER A 98 4.11 -9.65 -7.18
N ARG A 99 4.37 -10.38 -6.09
CA ARG A 99 3.99 -11.78 -5.94
C ARG A 99 2.50 -11.94 -5.65
N GLU A 100 1.96 -13.11 -5.97
CA GLU A 100 0.61 -13.48 -5.59
C GLU A 100 0.43 -13.46 -4.07
N TYR A 101 1.36 -14.11 -3.35
CA TYR A 101 1.45 -14.02 -1.89
C TYR A 101 2.48 -12.98 -1.48
N LYS A 102 2.01 -11.85 -0.97
CA LYS A 102 2.84 -10.69 -0.62
C LYS A 102 3.48 -10.76 0.77
N LYS A 103 3.35 -11.89 1.48
CA LYS A 103 4.09 -12.12 2.73
C LYS A 103 5.59 -11.95 2.45
N PHE A 104 6.25 -11.11 3.25
CA PHE A 104 7.66 -10.85 3.11
C PHE A 104 8.46 -12.12 3.40
N THR A 105 9.31 -12.53 2.47
CA THR A 105 10.13 -13.72 2.60
C THR A 105 11.61 -13.40 2.45
N PHE A 106 12.40 -13.75 3.46
CA PHE A 106 13.84 -13.45 3.47
C PHE A 106 14.64 -14.23 2.42
N SER A 107 14.13 -15.39 1.99
CA SER A 107 14.71 -16.14 0.87
C SER A 107 14.59 -15.41 -0.49
N THR A 108 13.69 -14.44 -0.61
CA THR A 108 13.61 -13.55 -1.79
C THR A 108 14.66 -12.45 -1.72
N VAL A 109 15.00 -11.99 -0.53
CA VAL A 109 16.09 -11.02 -0.35
C VAL A 109 17.41 -11.64 -0.80
N ARG A 110 17.68 -12.85 -0.32
CA ARG A 110 18.87 -13.64 -0.70
C ARG A 110 18.57 -15.14 -0.59
N PRO A 111 18.97 -15.99 -1.54
CA PRO A 111 18.85 -17.43 -1.42
C PRO A 111 19.41 -17.94 -0.08
N GLY A 112 18.58 -18.68 0.68
CA GLY A 112 18.93 -19.15 2.02
C GLY A 112 18.83 -18.12 3.14
N GLY A 113 18.39 -16.88 2.86
CA GLY A 113 18.17 -15.83 3.86
C GLY A 113 17.16 -16.26 4.92
N ARG A 114 17.47 -15.97 6.19
CA ARG A 114 16.61 -16.29 7.35
C ARG A 114 16.20 -15.03 8.10
N GLY A 115 15.01 -15.05 8.69
CA GLY A 115 14.47 -13.89 9.42
C GLY A 115 15.40 -13.35 10.50
N ARG A 116 16.08 -14.23 11.26
CA ARG A 116 17.04 -13.83 12.30
C ARG A 116 18.24 -13.01 11.77
N ASP A 117 18.60 -13.18 10.48
CA ASP A 117 19.77 -12.53 9.88
C ASP A 117 19.43 -11.13 9.35
N TYR A 118 18.13 -10.81 9.18
CA TYR A 118 17.62 -9.59 8.54
C TYR A 118 16.62 -8.79 9.41
N ALA A 119 16.23 -9.31 10.59
CA ALA A 119 15.22 -8.65 11.42
C ALA A 119 15.61 -7.21 11.80
N GLY A 120 16.88 -7.00 12.21
CA GLY A 120 17.40 -5.67 12.51
C GLY A 120 17.45 -4.76 11.29
N SER A 121 17.72 -5.32 10.11
CA SER A 121 17.77 -4.57 8.86
C SER A 121 16.40 -4.03 8.47
N LEU A 122 15.35 -4.84 8.54
CA LEU A 122 13.97 -4.37 8.31
C LEU A 122 13.50 -3.38 9.36
N GLN A 123 13.84 -3.61 10.64
CA GLN A 123 13.52 -2.68 11.72
C GLN A 123 14.15 -1.31 11.47
N TRP A 124 15.41 -1.27 11.06
CA TRP A 124 16.09 -0.02 10.73
C TRP A 124 15.37 0.78 9.64
N ILE A 125 14.94 0.12 8.54
CA ILE A 125 14.23 0.77 7.43
C ILE A 125 12.84 1.28 7.90
N GLU A 126 12.17 0.53 8.77
CA GLU A 126 10.89 0.92 9.34
C GLU A 126 11.01 2.09 10.31
N ASP A 127 12.02 2.09 11.20
CA ASP A 127 12.29 3.17 12.15
C ASP A 127 12.68 4.47 11.43
N ALA A 128 13.34 4.36 10.26
CA ALA A 128 13.59 5.48 9.36
C ALA A 128 12.32 5.99 8.65
N GLY A 129 11.17 5.34 8.83
CA GLY A 129 9.89 5.72 8.23
C GLY A 129 9.78 5.44 6.72
N ILE A 130 10.71 4.69 6.15
CA ILE A 130 10.78 4.41 4.71
C ILE A 130 9.76 3.34 4.31
N ILE A 131 9.52 2.38 5.21
CA ILE A 131 8.57 1.29 5.03
C ILE A 131 7.59 1.20 6.19
N ARG A 132 6.55 0.39 6.00
CA ARG A 132 5.60 -0.03 7.03
C ARG A 132 5.38 -1.53 6.94
N ARG A 133 5.41 -2.21 8.09
CA ARG A 133 4.98 -3.62 8.16
C ARG A 133 3.49 -3.71 8.39
N CYS A 134 2.86 -4.61 7.66
CA CYS A 134 1.46 -5.01 7.81
C CYS A 134 1.45 -6.44 8.34
N TYR A 135 1.04 -6.64 9.59
CA TYR A 135 1.14 -7.93 10.26
C TYR A 135 -0.08 -8.82 9.99
N ASN A 136 0.16 -10.12 9.79
CA ASN A 136 -0.91 -11.10 9.81
C ASN A 136 -1.51 -11.22 11.21
N THR A 137 -2.80 -11.53 11.30
CA THR A 137 -3.48 -11.75 12.56
C THR A 137 -4.00 -13.20 12.65
N GLU A 138 -4.05 -13.75 13.87
CA GLU A 138 -4.57 -15.09 14.11
C GLU A 138 -6.09 -15.17 13.90
N THR A 139 -6.78 -14.07 14.20
CA THR A 139 -8.24 -13.93 14.10
C THR A 139 -8.61 -12.58 13.48
N THR A 140 -9.87 -12.42 13.11
CA THR A 140 -10.48 -11.17 12.65
C THR A 140 -11.13 -10.39 13.81
N GLU A 141 -10.64 -10.58 15.04
CA GLU A 141 -11.19 -9.97 16.24
C GLU A 141 -10.30 -8.86 16.80
N LEU A 142 -10.87 -8.01 17.65
CA LEU A 142 -10.14 -7.00 18.40
C LEU A 142 -9.63 -7.62 19.73
N PRO A 143 -8.46 -7.19 20.22
CA PRO A 143 -7.57 -6.16 19.68
C PRO A 143 -6.63 -6.72 18.60
N LEU A 144 -6.55 -6.05 17.43
CA LEU A 144 -5.72 -6.53 16.31
C LEU A 144 -4.24 -6.67 16.68
N ASP A 145 -3.71 -5.75 17.49
CA ASP A 145 -2.31 -5.79 17.91
C ASP A 145 -2.00 -6.99 18.83
N GLY A 146 -2.97 -7.42 19.62
CA GLY A 146 -2.86 -8.61 20.48
C GLY A 146 -2.88 -9.92 19.70
N ASN A 147 -3.54 -9.93 18.55
CA ASN A 147 -3.70 -11.11 17.70
C ASN A 147 -2.66 -11.19 16.57
N ARG A 148 -1.69 -10.26 16.51
CA ARG A 148 -0.70 -10.23 15.45
C ARG A 148 0.28 -11.38 15.51
N ILE A 149 0.59 -11.96 14.37
CA ILE A 149 1.64 -12.97 14.19
C ILE A 149 2.94 -12.25 13.84
N GLN A 150 3.86 -12.16 14.80
CA GLN A 150 5.10 -11.37 14.67
C GLN A 150 5.98 -11.80 13.49
N SER A 151 5.98 -13.08 13.14
CA SER A 151 6.79 -13.66 12.05
C SER A 151 6.14 -13.57 10.67
N GLU A 152 4.91 -13.06 10.58
CA GLU A 152 4.16 -13.00 9.34
C GLU A 152 3.71 -11.57 9.04
N PHE A 153 4.32 -10.96 8.05
CA PHE A 153 4.00 -9.60 7.65
C PHE A 153 4.24 -9.38 6.17
N LYS A 154 3.51 -8.41 5.61
CA LYS A 154 3.79 -7.77 4.32
C LYS A 154 4.58 -6.48 4.59
N VAL A 155 5.32 -6.00 3.59
CA VAL A 155 6.09 -4.75 3.68
C VAL A 155 5.64 -3.82 2.57
N TYR A 156 5.23 -2.61 2.93
CA TYR A 156 4.82 -1.56 2.01
C TYR A 156 5.74 -0.35 2.12
N MET A 157 5.97 0.33 0.99
CA MET A 157 6.64 1.64 0.98
C MET A 157 5.75 2.68 1.64
N SER A 158 6.33 3.58 2.44
CA SER A 158 5.61 4.67 3.12
C SER A 158 5.19 5.79 2.17
N ASP A 159 5.67 5.76 0.92
CA ASP A 159 5.24 6.66 -0.14
C ASP A 159 5.05 5.89 -1.45
N ILE A 160 3.87 6.01 -2.03
CA ILE A 160 3.51 5.29 -3.25
C ILE A 160 4.31 5.77 -4.47
N GLY A 161 4.63 7.05 -4.54
CA GLY A 161 5.42 7.61 -5.64
C GLY A 161 6.85 7.09 -5.64
N LEU A 162 7.45 6.90 -4.46
CA LEU A 162 8.76 6.27 -4.35
C LEU A 162 8.71 4.80 -4.80
N LEU A 163 7.68 4.03 -4.41
CA LEU A 163 7.52 2.66 -4.93
C LEU A 163 7.47 2.66 -6.47
N VAL A 164 6.62 3.51 -7.06
CA VAL A 164 6.46 3.60 -8.52
C VAL A 164 7.76 4.01 -9.21
N SER A 165 8.59 4.84 -8.57
CA SER A 165 9.90 5.24 -9.11
C SER A 165 10.94 4.11 -9.14
N MET A 166 10.74 3.07 -8.30
CA MET A 166 11.59 1.87 -8.24
C MET A 166 11.20 0.79 -9.25
N LEU A 167 10.05 0.95 -9.92
CA LEU A 167 9.58 0.02 -10.95
C LEU A 167 10.24 0.32 -12.31
N GLU A 168 9.97 -0.56 -13.28
CA GLU A 168 10.51 -0.47 -14.63
C GLU A 168 10.13 0.84 -15.34
N ASP A 169 11.00 1.29 -16.24
CA ASP A 169 10.74 2.45 -17.07
C ASP A 169 9.47 2.27 -17.92
N GLY A 170 8.67 3.33 -18.00
CA GLY A 170 7.38 3.29 -18.69
C GLY A 170 6.19 2.96 -17.79
N THR A 171 6.39 2.43 -16.57
CA THR A 171 5.30 2.13 -15.61
C THR A 171 4.42 3.36 -15.35
N GLN A 172 5.02 4.55 -15.22
CA GLN A 172 4.31 5.81 -15.00
C GLN A 172 3.35 6.13 -16.16
N SER A 173 3.81 5.92 -17.39
CA SER A 173 2.97 6.11 -18.58
C SER A 173 1.81 5.10 -18.62
N SER A 174 2.06 3.87 -18.23
CA SER A 174 1.02 2.84 -18.13
C SER A 174 -0.02 3.16 -17.06
N ILE A 175 0.40 3.69 -15.90
CA ILE A 175 -0.50 4.17 -14.85
C ILE A 175 -1.43 5.26 -15.39
N LEU A 176 -0.89 6.26 -16.11
CA LEU A 176 -1.69 7.35 -16.68
C LEU A 176 -2.72 6.86 -17.68
N ARG A 177 -2.39 5.82 -18.47
CA ARG A 177 -3.32 5.19 -19.42
C ARG A 177 -4.30 4.21 -18.77
N GLY A 178 -4.15 3.92 -17.46
CA GLY A 178 -4.94 2.89 -16.76
C GLY A 178 -4.51 1.45 -17.11
N GLU A 179 -3.35 1.27 -17.75
CA GLU A 179 -2.79 0.00 -18.22
C GLU A 179 -1.77 -0.52 -17.20
N LEU A 180 -2.23 -1.02 -16.07
CA LEU A 180 -1.37 -1.49 -14.98
C LEU A 180 -1.22 -3.03 -15.01
N TYR A 181 -0.62 -3.56 -16.06
CA TYR A 181 -0.34 -4.98 -16.17
C TYR A 181 0.69 -5.43 -15.11
N GLY A 182 0.46 -6.54 -14.45
CA GLY A 182 1.40 -7.17 -13.51
C GLY A 182 1.52 -6.50 -12.13
N TYR A 183 1.72 -5.19 -12.06
CA TYR A 183 1.90 -4.46 -10.79
C TYR A 183 0.61 -3.87 -10.20
N LYS A 184 -0.52 -4.00 -10.90
CA LYS A 184 -1.78 -3.31 -10.52
C LYS A 184 -2.21 -3.59 -9.08
N GLY A 185 -2.21 -4.85 -8.66
CA GLY A 185 -2.54 -5.23 -7.29
C GLY A 185 -1.54 -4.73 -6.27
N ALA A 186 -0.23 -4.79 -6.58
CA ALA A 186 0.84 -4.29 -5.71
C ALA A 186 0.74 -2.79 -5.46
N ILE A 187 0.54 -2.02 -6.52
CA ILE A 187 0.41 -0.56 -6.46
C ILE A 187 -0.85 -0.16 -5.68
N PHE A 188 -1.99 -0.83 -5.93
CA PHE A 188 -3.24 -0.54 -5.22
C PHE A 188 -3.15 -0.85 -3.73
N GLU A 189 -2.62 -2.01 -3.35
CA GLU A 189 -2.44 -2.35 -1.94
C GLU A 189 -1.45 -1.39 -1.26
N ASN A 190 -0.33 -1.06 -1.92
CA ASN A 190 0.62 -0.08 -1.35
C ASN A 190 0.00 1.31 -1.23
N LEU A 191 -0.83 1.75 -2.17
CA LEU A 191 -1.57 3.00 -2.09
C LEU A 191 -2.47 3.03 -0.84
N ILE A 192 -3.22 1.97 -0.58
CA ILE A 192 -4.09 1.89 0.60
C ILE A 192 -3.26 1.81 1.88
N ALA A 193 -2.15 1.06 1.89
CA ALA A 193 -1.22 1.01 3.01
C ALA A 193 -0.62 2.39 3.33
N ASP A 194 -0.24 3.16 2.30
CA ASP A 194 0.26 4.53 2.42
C ASP A 194 -0.81 5.47 3.03
N ILE A 195 -2.04 5.42 2.51
CA ILE A 195 -3.17 6.22 3.01
C ILE A 195 -3.46 5.89 4.48
N LEU A 196 -3.63 4.60 4.82
CA LEU A 196 -3.89 4.16 6.19
C LEU A 196 -2.75 4.56 7.13
N GLY A 197 -1.51 4.41 6.68
CA GLY A 197 -0.33 4.81 7.45
C GLY A 197 -0.26 6.32 7.70
N LYS A 198 -0.60 7.16 6.72
CA LYS A 198 -0.70 8.63 6.87
C LYS A 198 -1.85 9.04 7.80
N MET A 199 -2.88 8.21 7.94
CA MET A 199 -3.94 8.37 8.94
C MET A 199 -3.52 7.92 10.36
N GLY A 200 -2.26 7.53 10.57
CA GLY A 200 -1.75 7.04 11.85
C GLY A 200 -2.22 5.61 12.20
N ARG A 201 -2.71 4.86 11.24
CA ARG A 201 -3.17 3.48 11.47
C ARG A 201 -2.00 2.50 11.43
N LYS A 202 -1.94 1.57 12.40
CA LYS A 202 -1.14 0.34 12.27
C LYS A 202 -1.81 -0.56 11.22
N LEU A 203 -1.00 -1.28 10.45
CA LEU A 203 -1.47 -2.11 9.36
C LEU A 203 -1.55 -3.58 9.78
N TYR A 204 -2.67 -4.21 9.50
CA TYR A 204 -2.91 -5.63 9.73
C TYR A 204 -3.60 -6.22 8.50
N TYR A 205 -3.38 -7.52 8.26
CA TYR A 205 -4.09 -8.31 7.27
C TYR A 205 -4.49 -9.64 7.89
N TYR A 206 -5.32 -10.40 7.20
CA TYR A 206 -5.67 -11.73 7.63
C TYR A 206 -5.42 -12.73 6.51
N HIS A 207 -4.64 -13.75 6.81
CA HIS A 207 -4.39 -14.86 5.90
C HIS A 207 -4.37 -16.18 6.68
N LYS A 208 -5.12 -17.15 6.21
CA LYS A 208 -5.11 -18.52 6.77
C LYS A 208 -4.83 -19.56 5.69
N ASN A 209 -4.07 -20.58 6.06
CA ASN A 209 -3.88 -21.77 5.23
C ASN A 209 -5.27 -22.35 4.91
N GLY A 210 -5.66 -22.37 3.65
CA GLY A 210 -7.01 -22.71 3.20
C GLY A 210 -7.62 -21.68 2.25
N GLY A 211 -6.86 -20.63 1.90
CA GLY A 211 -7.17 -19.72 0.80
C GLY A 211 -8.02 -18.50 1.16
N ILE A 212 -8.21 -18.19 2.45
CA ILE A 212 -8.82 -16.91 2.86
C ILE A 212 -7.71 -15.89 3.06
N GLU A 213 -7.77 -14.80 2.31
CA GLU A 213 -6.91 -13.62 2.46
C GLU A 213 -7.78 -12.37 2.42
N LEU A 214 -7.59 -11.47 3.40
CA LEU A 214 -8.17 -10.13 3.47
C LEU A 214 -7.01 -9.15 3.44
N ASP A 215 -7.01 -8.21 2.52
CA ASP A 215 -5.86 -7.34 2.25
C ASP A 215 -5.48 -6.48 3.45
N PHE A 216 -6.48 -5.90 4.14
CA PHE A 216 -6.27 -5.18 5.39
C PHE A 216 -7.38 -5.44 6.39
N LEU A 217 -7.04 -5.29 7.67
CA LEU A 217 -7.98 -5.20 8.79
C LEU A 217 -7.80 -3.88 9.51
N MET A 218 -8.88 -3.24 9.88
CA MET A 218 -8.83 -2.04 10.72
C MET A 218 -9.89 -2.05 11.81
N ARG A 219 -9.62 -1.35 12.91
CA ARG A 219 -10.65 -1.03 13.91
C ARG A 219 -11.46 0.18 13.43
N HIS A 220 -12.78 0.00 13.26
CA HIS A 220 -13.70 1.08 12.95
C HIS A 220 -14.98 0.93 13.78
N LYS A 221 -15.46 2.01 14.43
CA LYS A 221 -16.64 2.03 15.29
C LYS A 221 -16.71 0.86 16.31
N GLY A 222 -15.55 0.49 16.88
CA GLY A 222 -15.48 -0.58 17.90
C GLY A 222 -15.42 -2.01 17.33
N GLN A 223 -15.44 -2.19 16.02
CA GLN A 223 -15.44 -3.49 15.35
C GLN A 223 -14.16 -3.67 14.50
N CYS A 224 -13.84 -4.93 14.19
CA CYS A 224 -12.85 -5.27 13.18
C CYS A 224 -13.51 -5.21 11.79
N VAL A 225 -12.98 -4.40 10.91
CA VAL A 225 -13.51 -4.19 9.56
C VAL A 225 -12.46 -4.58 8.52
N PRO A 226 -12.71 -5.63 7.73
CA PRO A 226 -11.88 -5.97 6.59
C PRO A 226 -11.95 -4.92 5.48
N ILE A 227 -10.82 -4.70 4.82
CA ILE A 227 -10.71 -3.91 3.60
C ILE A 227 -10.14 -4.81 2.51
N GLU A 228 -10.83 -4.90 1.41
CA GLU A 228 -10.41 -5.62 0.21
C GLU A 228 -10.10 -4.64 -0.91
N CYS A 229 -8.92 -4.74 -1.49
CA CYS A 229 -8.44 -3.89 -2.56
C CYS A 229 -8.58 -4.60 -3.90
N LYS A 230 -9.44 -4.11 -4.79
CA LYS A 230 -9.60 -4.65 -6.14
C LYS A 230 -9.31 -3.60 -7.17
N ALA A 231 -8.25 -3.81 -7.92
CA ALA A 231 -7.90 -2.95 -9.04
C ALA A 231 -8.86 -3.09 -10.25
N THR A 232 -9.79 -4.04 -10.20
CA THR A 232 -10.85 -4.29 -11.20
C THR A 232 -12.12 -4.75 -10.46
N THR A 233 -13.23 -4.92 -11.20
CA THR A 233 -14.53 -5.40 -10.69
C THR A 233 -14.52 -6.87 -10.18
N GLY A 234 -13.36 -7.46 -9.94
CA GLY A 234 -13.20 -8.85 -9.54
C GLY A 234 -13.96 -9.26 -8.27
N ASN A 235 -14.20 -10.57 -8.16
CA ASN A 235 -14.88 -11.16 -7.00
C ASN A 235 -14.02 -11.11 -5.74
N ALA A 236 -14.56 -10.58 -4.65
CA ALA A 236 -13.98 -10.61 -3.31
C ALA A 236 -14.42 -11.92 -2.59
N LYS A 237 -13.90 -13.07 -3.05
CA LYS A 237 -14.32 -14.40 -2.55
C LYS A 237 -14.07 -14.54 -1.04
N SER A 238 -12.88 -14.17 -0.58
CA SER A 238 -12.53 -14.25 0.85
C SER A 238 -13.41 -13.36 1.70
N MET A 239 -13.68 -12.13 1.26
CA MET A 239 -14.58 -11.22 1.95
C MET A 239 -16.01 -11.76 2.05
N ARG A 240 -16.55 -12.34 0.95
CA ARG A 240 -17.87 -12.99 0.97
C ARG A 240 -17.92 -14.17 1.93
N THR A 241 -16.87 -14.98 1.97
CA THR A 241 -16.78 -16.12 2.91
C THR A 241 -16.78 -15.63 4.35
N VAL A 242 -16.05 -14.57 4.66
CA VAL A 242 -15.98 -14.01 6.02
C VAL A 242 -17.32 -13.42 6.44
N LEU A 243 -17.96 -12.63 5.56
CA LEU A 243 -19.29 -12.05 5.84
C LEU A 243 -20.40 -13.10 5.89
N GLY A 244 -20.25 -14.22 5.17
CA GLY A 244 -21.20 -15.33 5.20
C GLY A 244 -21.12 -16.21 6.44
N HIS A 245 -20.12 -16.02 7.30
CA HIS A 245 -19.90 -16.78 8.53
C HIS A 245 -19.57 -15.86 9.71
N PRO A 246 -20.47 -14.94 10.08
CA PRO A 246 -20.23 -13.96 11.16
C PRO A 246 -19.99 -14.63 12.52
N GLU A 247 -20.57 -15.79 12.76
CA GLU A 247 -20.36 -16.59 13.97
C GLU A 247 -18.91 -17.06 14.14
N LYS A 248 -18.17 -17.16 13.04
CA LYS A 248 -16.79 -17.63 13.03
C LYS A 248 -15.76 -16.50 12.96
N TYR A 249 -16.08 -15.43 12.23
CA TYR A 249 -15.13 -14.36 11.92
C TYR A 249 -15.44 -13.07 12.67
N HIS A 250 -16.59 -12.95 13.31
CA HIS A 250 -17.05 -11.77 14.06
C HIS A 250 -16.92 -10.46 13.24
N VAL A 251 -17.32 -10.54 11.96
CA VAL A 251 -17.30 -9.43 10.99
C VAL A 251 -18.71 -9.17 10.50
N ASP A 252 -19.23 -7.98 10.78
CA ASP A 252 -20.59 -7.58 10.40
C ASP A 252 -20.63 -6.90 9.02
N TYR A 253 -19.57 -6.18 8.67
CA TYR A 253 -19.44 -5.52 7.37
C TYR A 253 -17.97 -5.39 6.97
N ALA A 254 -17.74 -5.14 5.69
CA ALA A 254 -16.42 -4.97 5.11
C ALA A 254 -16.42 -3.84 4.08
N ILE A 255 -15.25 -3.31 3.77
CA ILE A 255 -15.06 -2.24 2.79
C ILE A 255 -14.35 -2.83 1.57
N LYS A 256 -14.97 -2.71 0.40
CA LYS A 256 -14.35 -3.04 -0.86
C LYS A 256 -13.93 -1.77 -1.57
N LEU A 257 -12.63 -1.61 -1.81
CA LEU A 257 -12.06 -0.48 -2.53
C LEU A 257 -11.69 -0.90 -3.95
N GLY A 258 -12.07 -0.09 -4.92
CA GLY A 258 -11.81 -0.36 -6.33
C GLY A 258 -11.72 0.88 -7.18
N ASP A 259 -11.17 0.73 -8.39
CA ASP A 259 -11.06 1.79 -9.39
C ASP A 259 -12.30 1.77 -10.32
N TYR A 260 -13.50 1.86 -9.73
CA TYR A 260 -14.77 1.87 -10.45
C TYR A 260 -15.83 2.67 -9.67
N ASN A 261 -16.83 3.16 -10.39
CA ASN A 261 -17.99 3.83 -9.81
C ASN A 261 -19.05 2.78 -9.42
N VAL A 262 -19.64 2.92 -8.26
CA VAL A 262 -20.62 1.94 -7.72
C VAL A 262 -22.03 2.39 -8.05
#